data_d617bb76467b56e76616865602a7b09f
#
_entry.id   d617bb76467b56e76616865602a7b09f
#
_cell.length_a   1.000
_cell.length_b   1.000
_cell.length_c   1.000
_cell.angle_alpha   90.00
_cell.angle_beta   90.00
_cell.angle_gamma   90.00
#
_symmetry.space_group_name_H-M   'P 1'
#
loop_
_entity.id
_entity.type
_entity.pdbx_description
1 polymer ?
#
loop_
_entity_poly.entity_id
_entity_poly.type
_entity_poly.pdbx_seq_one_letter_code
_entity_poly.pdbx_strand_id
1 'polypeptide(L)'
;MITCQCIRVPVLNGHTAAVFVKFKKNPTKEQLIEALKNFSGVPQELGLPSAPKQFIRYMEEDNRPQVQLDVNYENGMGISVGRIREDSIYDWKFVGLSHNTVRGAAGGAVLCAETLKAKGYIAKK
;
A
#
# COMPACT_ATOMS: atom_id res chain seq x y z
N MET A 1 12.99 -4.87 -14.18
CA MET A 1 12.72 -3.60 -14.91
C MET A 1 11.41 -3.04 -14.39
N ILE A 2 11.33 -1.73 -14.14
CA ILE A 2 10.11 -1.06 -13.66
C ILE A 2 9.84 0.11 -14.61
N THR A 3 8.59 0.29 -15.01
CA THR A 3 8.13 1.46 -15.76
C THR A 3 6.86 2.01 -15.12
N CYS A 4 6.60 3.30 -15.29
CA CYS A 4 5.45 3.96 -14.70
C CYS A 4 4.91 5.02 -15.65
N GLN A 5 3.57 5.08 -15.76
CA GLN A 5 2.86 6.15 -16.44
C GLN A 5 2.00 6.90 -15.45
N CYS A 6 2.35 8.15 -15.14
CA CYS A 6 1.57 9.01 -14.25
C CYS A 6 0.43 9.69 -15.00
N ILE A 7 -0.78 9.58 -14.45
CA ILE A 7 -2.00 10.19 -15.01
C ILE A 7 -2.63 11.10 -13.96
N ARG A 8 -3.01 12.32 -14.36
CA ARG A 8 -3.77 13.24 -13.51
C ARG A 8 -5.25 12.98 -13.68
N VAL A 9 -5.95 12.81 -12.57
CA VAL A 9 -7.40 12.52 -12.53
C VAL A 9 -8.11 13.49 -11.56
N PRO A 10 -9.39 13.82 -11.78
CA PRO A 10 -10.12 14.80 -10.97
C PRO A 10 -10.61 14.20 -9.65
N VAL A 11 -9.70 13.83 -8.77
CA VAL A 11 -9.99 13.36 -7.40
C VAL A 11 -9.30 14.27 -6.38
N LEU A 12 -9.94 14.49 -5.23
CA LEU A 12 -9.36 15.33 -4.17
C LEU A 12 -8.15 14.66 -3.52
N ASN A 13 -8.28 13.39 -3.16
CA ASN A 13 -7.25 12.59 -2.53
C ASN A 13 -7.23 11.20 -3.15
N GLY A 14 -6.09 10.53 -2.99
CA GLY A 14 -5.91 9.14 -3.40
C GLY A 14 -5.08 8.99 -4.67
N HIS A 15 -4.12 8.09 -4.60
CA HIS A 15 -3.37 7.58 -5.75
C HIS A 15 -3.80 6.14 -6.02
N THR A 16 -4.39 5.93 -7.18
CA THR A 16 -4.75 4.60 -7.67
C THR A 16 -3.70 4.12 -8.66
N ALA A 17 -3.14 2.94 -8.41
CA ALA A 17 -2.18 2.29 -9.29
C ALA A 17 -2.81 1.07 -9.96
N ALA A 18 -2.80 1.04 -11.28
CA ALA A 18 -3.02 -0.19 -12.05
C ALA A 18 -1.66 -0.89 -12.18
N VAL A 19 -1.52 -2.03 -11.52
CA VAL A 19 -0.26 -2.76 -11.42
C VAL A 19 -0.32 -3.99 -12.31
N PHE A 20 0.72 -4.19 -13.11
CA PHE A 20 0.98 -5.38 -13.89
C PHE A 20 2.33 -5.91 -13.45
N VAL A 21 2.41 -7.16 -13.05
CA VAL A 21 3.63 -7.70 -12.45
C VAL A 21 3.96 -9.08 -12.99
N LYS A 22 5.25 -9.29 -13.25
CA LYS A 22 5.85 -10.59 -13.56
C LYS A 22 6.76 -10.99 -12.39
N PHE A 23 6.53 -12.17 -11.84
CA PHE A 23 7.32 -12.70 -10.74
C PHE A 23 8.45 -13.59 -11.23
N LYS A 24 9.50 -13.72 -10.42
CA LYS A 24 10.56 -14.74 -10.67
C LYS A 24 10.02 -16.15 -10.45
N LYS A 25 9.12 -16.31 -9.49
CA LYS A 25 8.38 -17.55 -9.21
C LYS A 25 6.91 -17.17 -9.28
N ASN A 26 6.16 -17.78 -10.20
CA ASN A 26 4.75 -17.43 -10.37
C ASN A 26 3.93 -17.93 -9.17
N PRO A 27 3.45 -17.04 -8.28
CA PRO A 27 2.63 -17.45 -7.14
C PRO A 27 1.21 -17.77 -7.59
N THR A 28 0.48 -18.57 -6.79
CA THR A 28 -0.97 -18.67 -6.96
C THR A 28 -1.66 -17.38 -6.48
N LYS A 29 -2.92 -17.21 -6.85
CA LYS A 29 -3.74 -16.07 -6.39
C LYS A 29 -3.81 -16.00 -4.87
N GLU A 30 -4.03 -17.14 -4.24
CA GLU A 30 -4.14 -17.28 -2.79
C GLU A 30 -2.83 -16.90 -2.09
N GLN A 31 -1.69 -17.36 -2.61
CA GLN A 31 -0.37 -16.99 -2.10
C GLN A 31 -0.11 -15.50 -2.19
N LEU A 32 -0.52 -14.86 -3.30
CA LEU A 32 -0.38 -13.42 -3.48
C LEU A 32 -1.27 -12.64 -2.52
N ILE A 33 -2.53 -13.06 -2.36
CA ILE A 33 -3.47 -12.46 -1.39
C ILE A 33 -2.95 -12.59 0.04
N GLU A 34 -2.49 -13.78 0.40
CA GLU A 34 -1.95 -14.04 1.74
C GLU A 34 -0.71 -13.19 2.03
N ALA A 35 0.21 -13.11 1.08
CA ALA A 35 1.39 -12.27 1.20
C ALA A 35 1.05 -10.78 1.40
N LEU A 36 0.03 -10.28 0.70
CA LEU A 36 -0.46 -8.90 0.87
C LEU A 36 -1.13 -8.69 2.23
N LYS A 37 -2.03 -9.60 2.63
CA LYS A 37 -2.75 -9.50 3.91
C LYS A 37 -1.81 -9.57 5.12
N ASN A 38 -0.76 -10.40 5.03
CA ASN A 38 0.19 -10.63 6.12
C ASN A 38 1.42 -9.72 6.05
N PHE A 39 1.45 -8.80 5.09
CA PHE A 39 2.59 -7.90 4.98
C PHE A 39 2.72 -7.02 6.23
N SER A 40 3.88 -7.10 6.86
CA SER A 40 4.28 -6.29 8.00
C SER A 40 5.67 -5.72 7.74
N GLY A 41 5.93 -4.56 8.28
CA GLY A 41 7.22 -3.90 8.20
C GLY A 41 7.70 -3.44 9.58
N VAL A 42 8.91 -2.91 9.62
CA VAL A 42 9.53 -2.41 10.86
C VAL A 42 8.62 -1.49 11.68
N PRO A 43 7.83 -0.56 11.09
CA PRO A 43 6.92 0.26 11.87
C PRO A 43 5.86 -0.52 12.63
N GLN A 44 5.29 -1.57 12.03
CA GLN A 44 4.30 -2.45 12.67
C GLN A 44 4.95 -3.31 13.75
N GLU A 45 6.13 -3.88 13.48
CA GLU A 45 6.90 -4.68 14.43
C GLU A 45 7.28 -3.90 15.68
N LEU A 46 7.60 -2.62 15.53
CA LEU A 46 7.92 -1.71 16.62
C LEU A 46 6.68 -1.08 17.29
N GLY A 47 5.48 -1.32 16.78
CA GLY A 47 4.25 -0.74 17.31
C GLY A 47 4.24 0.78 17.31
N LEU A 48 4.81 1.42 16.28
CA LEU A 48 4.95 2.88 16.24
C LEU A 48 3.58 3.59 16.20
N PRO A 49 3.44 4.76 16.84
CA PRO A 49 2.15 5.45 16.99
C PRO A 49 1.43 5.74 15.67
N SER A 50 2.17 6.13 14.63
CA SER A 50 1.61 6.44 13.30
C SER A 50 1.55 5.23 12.37
N ALA A 51 1.99 4.05 12.81
CA ALA A 51 1.93 2.85 11.99
C ALA A 51 0.50 2.32 11.90
N PRO A 52 -0.01 2.02 10.68
CA PRO A 52 -1.29 1.33 10.55
C PRO A 52 -1.18 -0.08 11.16
N LYS A 53 -2.23 -0.54 11.82
CA LYS A 53 -2.24 -1.88 12.43
C LYS A 53 -2.13 -2.97 11.37
N GLN A 54 -2.91 -2.85 10.29
CA GLN A 54 -2.80 -3.68 9.11
C GLN A 54 -2.40 -2.79 7.92
N PHE A 55 -1.18 -2.94 7.44
CA PHE A 55 -0.64 -2.05 6.42
C PHE A 55 -1.34 -2.19 5.08
N ILE A 56 -1.57 -3.43 4.62
CA ILE A 56 -2.26 -3.70 3.36
C ILE A 56 -3.52 -4.51 3.64
N ARG A 57 -4.67 -4.06 3.17
CA ARG A 57 -5.89 -4.87 3.12
C ARG A 57 -6.18 -5.33 1.70
N TYR A 58 -6.66 -6.53 1.56
CA TYR A 58 -7.20 -7.05 0.31
C TYR A 58 -8.73 -6.92 0.29
N MET A 59 -9.26 -6.44 -0.84
CA MET A 59 -10.67 -6.27 -1.11
C MET A 59 -11.12 -7.36 -2.08
N GLU A 60 -12.15 -8.12 -1.73
CA GLU A 60 -12.65 -9.22 -2.55
C GLU A 60 -13.64 -8.75 -3.62
N GLU A 61 -14.29 -7.62 -3.38
CA GLU A 61 -15.30 -7.06 -4.27
C GLU A 61 -14.70 -6.59 -5.59
N ASP A 62 -15.35 -6.92 -6.70
CA ASP A 62 -14.87 -6.63 -8.07
C ASP A 62 -14.82 -5.12 -8.39
N ASN A 63 -15.55 -4.30 -7.66
CA ASN A 63 -15.60 -2.86 -7.82
C ASN A 63 -14.72 -2.09 -6.81
N ARG A 64 -13.86 -2.78 -6.03
CA ARG A 64 -12.98 -2.17 -5.03
C ARG A 64 -11.50 -2.42 -5.37
N PRO A 65 -10.57 -1.51 -4.97
CA PRO A 65 -10.80 -0.29 -4.18
C PRO A 65 -11.39 0.85 -4.99
N GLN A 66 -12.13 1.73 -4.30
CA GLN A 66 -12.65 2.99 -4.84
C GLN A 66 -12.13 4.16 -3.99
N VAL A 67 -11.70 5.25 -4.62
CA VAL A 67 -11.08 6.39 -3.92
C VAL A 67 -11.97 6.91 -2.79
N GLN A 68 -13.25 7.21 -3.07
CA GLN A 68 -14.15 7.79 -2.06
C GLN A 68 -14.41 6.89 -0.86
N LEU A 69 -14.39 5.57 -1.05
CA LEU A 69 -14.74 4.61 -0.02
C LEU A 69 -13.51 4.09 0.75
N ASP A 70 -12.33 4.09 0.12
CA ASP A 70 -11.19 3.32 0.62
C ASP A 70 -9.95 4.14 0.94
N VAL A 71 -9.90 5.41 0.50
CA VAL A 71 -8.70 6.25 0.65
C VAL A 71 -8.31 6.48 2.12
N ASN A 72 -9.29 6.50 3.03
CA ASN A 72 -9.07 6.75 4.46
C ASN A 72 -8.83 5.48 5.30
N TYR A 73 -8.59 4.33 4.65
CA TYR A 73 -8.26 3.12 5.38
C TYR A 73 -7.07 3.32 6.33
N GLU A 74 -7.19 2.85 7.59
CA GLU A 74 -6.19 3.09 8.65
C GLU A 74 -5.82 4.59 8.79
N ASN A 75 -6.84 5.46 8.81
CA ASN A 75 -6.69 6.92 8.84
C ASN A 75 -5.84 7.47 7.68
N GLY A 76 -5.88 6.84 6.51
CA GLY A 76 -5.10 7.20 5.34
C GLY A 76 -3.65 6.68 5.35
N MET A 77 -3.26 5.90 6.34
CA MET A 77 -1.92 5.32 6.44
C MET A 77 -1.83 3.90 5.85
N GLY A 78 -2.97 3.21 5.68
CA GLY A 78 -3.04 1.90 5.05
C GLY A 78 -3.14 1.95 3.53
N ILE A 79 -3.01 0.80 2.91
CA ILE A 79 -3.13 0.59 1.45
C ILE A 79 -4.25 -0.42 1.20
N SER A 80 -5.14 -0.10 0.26
CA SER A 80 -6.18 -1.03 -0.18
C SER A 80 -5.78 -1.64 -1.52
N VAL A 81 -5.79 -2.96 -1.61
CA VAL A 81 -5.50 -3.72 -2.84
C VAL A 81 -6.72 -4.56 -3.20
N GLY A 82 -7.07 -4.59 -4.47
CA GLY A 82 -8.17 -5.42 -4.96
C GLY A 82 -8.01 -5.78 -6.42
N ARG A 83 -8.99 -6.51 -6.95
CA ARG A 83 -9.04 -6.89 -8.37
C ARG A 83 -7.81 -7.69 -8.82
N ILE A 84 -7.30 -8.57 -7.97
CA ILE A 84 -6.21 -9.48 -8.32
C ILE A 84 -6.75 -10.52 -9.32
N ARG A 85 -6.14 -10.56 -10.50
CA ARG A 85 -6.49 -11.48 -11.58
C ARG A 85 -5.30 -11.75 -12.48
N GLU A 86 -5.35 -12.85 -13.19
CA GLU A 86 -4.35 -13.21 -14.18
C GLU A 86 -4.25 -12.16 -15.29
N ASP A 87 -3.07 -12.01 -15.85
CA ASP A 87 -2.78 -11.14 -16.97
C ASP A 87 -2.26 -11.95 -18.16
N SER A 88 -2.62 -11.54 -19.37
CA SER A 88 -2.24 -12.26 -20.60
C SER A 88 -0.78 -12.04 -21.02
N ILE A 89 -0.10 -11.04 -20.51
CA ILE A 89 1.29 -10.68 -20.86
C ILE A 89 2.21 -10.87 -19.65
N TYR A 90 1.73 -10.49 -18.47
CA TYR A 90 2.40 -10.65 -17.17
C TYR A 90 1.73 -11.77 -16.39
N ASP A 91 2.23 -12.08 -15.21
CA ASP A 91 1.62 -13.14 -14.41
C ASP A 91 0.31 -12.66 -13.77
N TRP A 92 0.36 -11.47 -13.14
CA TRP A 92 -0.76 -10.91 -12.38
C TRP A 92 -0.97 -9.44 -12.64
N LYS A 93 -2.22 -9.00 -12.49
CA LYS A 93 -2.59 -7.59 -12.44
C LYS A 93 -3.55 -7.31 -11.28
N PHE A 94 -3.43 -6.13 -10.70
CA PHE A 94 -4.28 -5.70 -9.59
C PHE A 94 -4.33 -4.18 -9.50
N VAL A 95 -5.22 -3.68 -8.63
CA VAL A 95 -5.36 -2.24 -8.34
C VAL A 95 -4.96 -2.00 -6.91
N GLY A 96 -4.09 -1.01 -6.69
CA GLY A 96 -3.71 -0.51 -5.37
C GLY A 96 -4.17 0.93 -5.19
N LEU A 97 -4.60 1.28 -3.98
CA LEU A 97 -5.01 2.63 -3.60
C LEU A 97 -4.29 3.05 -2.32
N SER A 98 -3.68 4.22 -2.35
CA SER A 98 -3.01 4.86 -1.22
C SER A 98 -3.42 6.33 -1.10
N HIS A 99 -3.43 6.86 0.12
CA HIS A 99 -3.69 8.29 0.36
C HIS A 99 -2.44 9.13 0.05
N ASN A 100 -2.56 10.05 -0.90
CA ASN A 100 -1.42 10.86 -1.40
C ASN A 100 -0.86 11.84 -0.36
N THR A 101 -1.71 12.52 0.41
CA THR A 101 -1.27 13.58 1.35
C THR A 101 -1.00 13.04 2.77
N VAL A 102 -1.60 11.94 3.16
CA VAL A 102 -1.35 11.29 4.45
C VAL A 102 -0.22 10.28 4.29
N ARG A 103 -0.47 9.09 3.73
CA ARG A 103 0.56 8.06 3.55
C ARG A 103 1.72 8.53 2.69
N GLY A 104 1.41 9.18 1.57
CA GLY A 104 2.40 9.62 0.59
C GLY A 104 3.15 10.90 0.97
N ALA A 105 2.76 11.61 2.03
CA ALA A 105 3.39 12.86 2.45
C ALA A 105 3.49 12.97 3.98
N ALA A 106 2.61 13.74 4.64
CA ALA A 106 2.76 14.13 6.03
C ALA A 106 2.82 12.94 7.00
N GLY A 107 1.88 12.01 6.92
CA GLY A 107 1.85 10.82 7.79
C GLY A 107 3.05 9.91 7.56
N GLY A 108 3.46 9.73 6.30
CA GLY A 108 4.67 8.97 5.96
C GLY A 108 5.95 9.60 6.51
N ALA A 109 6.05 10.93 6.49
CA ALA A 109 7.20 11.66 7.06
C ALA A 109 7.25 11.51 8.59
N VAL A 110 6.10 11.63 9.28
CA VAL A 110 6.02 11.41 10.74
C VAL A 110 6.43 9.98 11.09
N LEU A 111 5.90 8.98 10.40
CA LEU A 111 6.24 7.58 10.64
C LEU A 111 7.72 7.28 10.37
N CYS A 112 8.32 7.94 9.38
CA CYS A 112 9.76 7.87 9.12
C CYS A 112 10.56 8.42 10.32
N ALA A 113 10.20 9.59 10.85
CA ALA A 113 10.85 10.18 12.01
C ALA A 113 10.70 9.30 13.27
N GLU A 114 9.52 8.73 13.51
CA GLU A 114 9.28 7.77 14.58
C GLU A 114 10.19 6.54 14.44
N THR A 115 10.30 6.00 13.23
CA THR A 115 11.16 4.85 12.91
C THR A 115 12.64 5.16 13.17
N LEU A 116 13.11 6.32 12.72
CA LEU A 116 14.50 6.77 12.93
C LEU A 116 14.80 6.96 14.42
N LYS A 117 13.85 7.54 15.18
CA LYS A 117 13.98 7.67 16.63
C LYS A 117 14.04 6.31 17.32
N ALA A 118 13.13 5.40 16.98
CA ALA A 118 13.08 4.06 17.57
C ALA A 118 14.35 3.24 17.28
N LYS A 119 14.98 3.46 16.12
CA LYS A 119 16.23 2.82 15.74
C LYS A 119 17.50 3.55 16.25
N GLY A 120 17.35 4.64 17.00
CA GLY A 120 18.48 5.38 17.60
C GLY A 120 19.23 6.33 16.65
N TYR A 121 18.73 6.56 15.45
CA TYR A 121 19.32 7.56 14.53
C TYR A 121 19.04 9.00 14.96
N ILE A 122 17.98 9.23 15.72
CA ILE A 122 17.64 10.54 16.30
C ILE A 122 17.76 10.43 17.81
N ALA A 123 18.75 11.10 18.39
CA ALA A 123 18.95 11.20 19.83
C ALA A 123 18.34 12.51 20.37
N LYS A 124 17.87 12.47 21.62
CA LYS A 124 17.51 13.70 22.34
C LYS A 124 18.83 14.45 22.65
N LYS A 125 18.90 15.74 22.24
CA LYS A 125 19.97 16.64 22.67
C LYS A 125 19.82 16.99 24.13
#